data_425b3ea3312f779efce1bb3b55a8474b
#
_entry.id   425b3ea3312f779efce1bb3b55a8474b
#
_cell.length_a   1.000
_cell.length_b   1.000
_cell.length_c   1.000
_cell.angle_alpha   90.00
_cell.angle_beta   90.00
_cell.angle_gamma   90.00
#
_symmetry.space_group_name_H-M   'P 1'
#
loop_
_entity.id
_entity.type
_entity.pdbx_description
1 polymer ?
#
loop_
_entity_poly.entity_id
_entity_poly.type
_entity_poly.pdbx_seq_one_letter_code
_entity_poly.pdbx_strand_id
1 'polypeptide(L)'
;MVIKPVLGQMMLSICGTMEKTMTFQSEKQIVRDFYRALENASGSEIDRIMGQFCAPDLLWRGFHPFNEIRGCAEVGQRFWQPLRSSLAHLQRRMDIFMAGNNEIAGQEGVWVVSMGHLMGLFDKPWLGIPPTGKIALLRYCEFNKVENGMITQSAMFFDIPHLMMQAGLQPFPPQTAAHLVQPGPMTHNGLLFEAQDSVEGQRTNEAIEFMINDIKTWRNGEEEPLVDELRRSWNEDMIWWGPAGIGATYTIERYAQQHSGPFREGFKNRTFNGHLCRVAEGHFGGFFGWPNLILTPTGGFMGMPASETPGDMRVIDMYRRDGDKLTENWIFIDLLHFWNMQGVDILTRMAQVSRS
;
A
#
# COMPACT_ATOMS: atom_id res chain seq x y z
N MET A 1 -28.21 -37.98 69.12
CA MET A 1 -27.50 -38.44 67.95
C MET A 1 -27.56 -37.30 66.93
N VAL A 2 -26.50 -36.49 66.89
CA VAL A 2 -26.44 -35.20 66.15
C VAL A 2 -25.63 -35.43 64.89
N ILE A 3 -26.29 -35.32 63.72
CA ILE A 3 -25.64 -35.41 62.45
C ILE A 3 -25.21 -34.01 62.00
N LYS A 4 -23.88 -33.76 61.88
CA LYS A 4 -23.32 -32.55 61.27
C LYS A 4 -23.30 -32.69 59.76
N PRO A 5 -23.63 -31.67 58.96
CA PRO A 5 -23.35 -31.63 57.54
C PRO A 5 -21.94 -31.12 57.28
N VAL A 6 -21.22 -31.85 56.41
CA VAL A 6 -19.92 -31.45 55.86
C VAL A 6 -20.18 -30.60 54.60
N LEU A 7 -19.96 -29.31 54.68
CA LEU A 7 -19.85 -28.43 53.48
C LEU A 7 -18.48 -28.55 52.86
N GLY A 8 -18.39 -29.23 51.73
CA GLY A 8 -17.22 -29.21 50.89
C GLY A 8 -17.20 -27.89 50.07
N GLN A 9 -16.25 -27.01 50.36
CA GLN A 9 -15.96 -25.86 49.48
C GLN A 9 -15.24 -26.32 48.22
N MET A 10 -15.95 -26.33 47.12
CA MET A 10 -15.41 -26.44 45.79
C MET A 10 -14.94 -25.04 45.36
N MET A 11 -13.67 -24.72 45.56
CA MET A 11 -13.03 -23.58 44.92
C MET A 11 -12.83 -23.89 43.45
N LEU A 12 -13.68 -23.35 42.61
CA LEU A 12 -13.43 -23.22 41.17
C LEU A 12 -12.39 -22.15 40.98
N SER A 13 -11.15 -22.57 40.73
CA SER A 13 -10.09 -21.69 40.22
C SER A 13 -10.44 -21.31 38.78
N ILE A 14 -11.04 -20.14 38.62
CA ILE A 14 -11.16 -19.50 37.32
C ILE A 14 -9.78 -18.93 37.00
N CYS A 15 -8.90 -19.76 36.44
CA CYS A 15 -7.69 -19.29 35.78
C CYS A 15 -8.12 -18.68 34.43
N GLY A 16 -8.58 -17.45 34.49
CA GLY A 16 -8.73 -16.63 33.29
C GLY A 16 -7.32 -16.32 32.76
N THR A 17 -6.90 -17.03 31.73
CA THR A 17 -5.83 -16.54 30.86
C THR A 17 -6.29 -15.21 30.28
N MET A 18 -5.82 -14.10 30.87
CA MET A 18 -5.86 -12.82 30.19
C MET A 18 -5.04 -13.01 28.91
N GLU A 19 -5.69 -13.30 27.78
CA GLU A 19 -5.09 -13.09 26.47
C GLU A 19 -4.57 -11.66 26.46
N LYS A 20 -3.26 -11.54 26.39
CA LYS A 20 -2.58 -10.26 26.34
C LYS A 20 -2.94 -9.64 24.98
N THR A 21 -4.00 -8.83 24.95
CA THR A 21 -4.37 -8.09 23.74
C THR A 21 -3.13 -7.33 23.29
N MET A 22 -2.54 -7.74 22.19
CA MET A 22 -1.39 -7.03 21.62
C MET A 22 -1.92 -5.70 21.12
N THR A 23 -1.51 -4.62 21.76
CA THR A 23 -1.89 -3.26 21.37
C THR A 23 -0.69 -2.59 20.72
N PHE A 24 -0.87 -1.98 19.57
CA PHE A 24 0.16 -1.22 18.83
C PHE A 24 -0.01 0.29 19.07
N GLN A 25 -0.59 0.67 20.19
CA GLN A 25 -1.01 2.05 20.44
C GLN A 25 0.16 3.03 20.53
N SER A 26 1.29 2.59 21.11
CA SER A 26 2.52 3.40 21.18
C SER A 26 3.07 3.69 19.77
N GLU A 27 3.15 2.68 18.93
CA GLU A 27 3.67 2.79 17.56
C GLU A 27 2.72 3.61 16.69
N LYS A 28 1.41 3.37 16.79
CA LYS A 28 0.39 4.19 16.14
C LYS A 28 0.49 5.67 16.53
N GLN A 29 0.71 5.95 17.83
CA GLN A 29 0.83 7.31 18.32
C GLN A 29 2.05 8.02 17.75
N ILE A 30 3.21 7.35 17.69
CA ILE A 30 4.44 7.90 17.10
C ILE A 30 4.20 8.32 15.65
N VAL A 31 3.61 7.43 14.83
CA VAL A 31 3.36 7.72 13.43
C VAL A 31 2.31 8.83 13.24
N ARG A 32 1.25 8.86 14.06
CA ARG A 32 0.26 9.95 14.04
C ARG A 32 0.87 11.30 14.41
N ASP A 33 1.73 11.34 15.41
CA ASP A 33 2.40 12.57 15.82
C ASP A 33 3.42 13.03 14.77
N PHE A 34 4.12 12.11 14.14
CA PHE A 34 4.96 12.41 12.97
C PHE A 34 4.16 13.05 11.83
N TYR A 35 3.02 12.46 11.45
CA TYR A 35 2.16 13.00 10.40
C TYR A 35 1.63 14.41 10.74
N ARG A 36 1.16 14.59 11.98
CA ARG A 36 0.69 15.89 12.46
C ARG A 36 1.81 16.94 12.44
N ALA A 37 3.02 16.57 12.87
CA ALA A 37 4.18 17.44 12.83
C ALA A 37 4.53 17.86 11.39
N LEU A 38 4.54 16.90 10.45
CA LEU A 38 4.77 17.18 9.04
C LEU A 38 3.69 18.11 8.44
N GLU A 39 2.42 17.91 8.74
CA GLU A 39 1.32 18.75 8.23
C GLU A 39 1.47 20.21 8.67
N ASN A 40 1.90 20.45 9.90
CA ASN A 40 2.02 21.80 10.48
C ASN A 40 3.39 22.44 10.22
N ALA A 41 4.34 21.72 9.64
CA ALA A 41 5.70 22.20 9.45
C ALA A 41 5.80 23.33 8.40
N SER A 42 6.64 24.31 8.65
CA SER A 42 7.28 25.11 7.60
C SER A 42 8.39 24.31 6.90
N GLY A 43 8.80 24.72 5.71
CA GLY A 43 9.88 24.02 4.99
C GLY A 43 11.19 23.91 5.78
N SER A 44 11.52 24.91 6.58
CA SER A 44 12.74 24.96 7.44
C SER A 44 12.67 24.02 8.66
N GLU A 45 11.50 23.50 9.02
CA GLU A 45 11.32 22.60 10.16
C GLU A 45 11.38 21.11 9.80
N ILE A 46 11.35 20.77 8.51
CA ILE A 46 11.30 19.38 8.05
C ILE A 46 12.47 18.56 8.61
N ASP A 47 13.70 19.07 8.52
CA ASP A 47 14.88 18.34 8.99
C ASP A 47 14.80 18.06 10.51
N ARG A 48 14.33 19.03 11.30
CA ARG A 48 14.11 18.85 12.75
C ARG A 48 13.05 17.78 13.03
N ILE A 49 11.94 17.80 12.27
CA ILE A 49 10.86 16.83 12.44
C ILE A 49 11.32 15.43 12.04
N MET A 50 12.03 15.31 10.92
CA MET A 50 12.60 14.03 10.53
C MET A 50 13.52 13.46 11.63
N GLY A 51 14.43 14.30 12.19
CA GLY A 51 15.31 13.88 13.27
C GLY A 51 14.62 13.60 14.63
N GLN A 52 13.41 14.13 14.82
CA GLN A 52 12.62 13.87 16.04
C GLN A 52 11.92 12.51 16.02
N PHE A 53 11.42 12.07 14.86
CA PHE A 53 10.58 10.87 14.74
C PHE A 53 11.24 9.71 14.02
N CYS A 54 12.27 9.96 13.23
CA CYS A 54 12.91 8.94 12.40
C CYS A 54 14.35 8.68 12.87
N ALA A 55 14.77 7.43 12.78
CA ALA A 55 16.15 7.06 13.06
C ALA A 55 17.13 7.79 12.12
N PRO A 56 18.34 8.17 12.59
CA PRO A 56 19.31 8.85 11.72
C PRO A 56 19.63 8.10 10.44
N ASP A 57 19.65 6.78 10.48
CA ASP A 57 19.93 5.84 9.40
C ASP A 57 18.66 5.28 8.73
N LEU A 58 17.50 5.97 8.88
CA LEU A 58 16.23 5.60 8.26
C LEU A 58 16.43 5.05 6.85
N LEU A 59 15.90 3.85 6.60
CA LEU A 59 15.79 3.31 5.25
C LEU A 59 14.39 3.60 4.69
N TRP A 60 14.32 4.53 3.77
CA TRP A 60 13.08 4.92 3.10
C TRP A 60 13.05 4.41 1.65
N ARG A 61 11.95 3.75 1.28
CA ARG A 61 11.69 3.23 -0.06
C ARG A 61 10.52 3.97 -0.67
N GLY A 62 10.76 4.70 -1.74
CA GLY A 62 9.74 5.43 -2.49
C GLY A 62 9.68 5.00 -3.94
N PHE A 63 8.59 5.33 -4.63
CA PHE A 63 8.48 5.11 -6.07
C PHE A 63 9.61 5.84 -6.82
N HIS A 64 9.89 5.34 -8.04
CA HIS A 64 10.74 6.07 -8.97
C HIS A 64 10.25 7.53 -9.14
N PRO A 65 11.14 8.55 -9.08
CA PRO A 65 12.60 8.48 -9.18
C PRO A 65 13.34 8.38 -7.84
N PHE A 66 12.65 8.30 -6.73
CA PHE A 66 13.30 8.36 -5.40
C PHE A 66 14.03 7.06 -5.04
N ASN A 67 13.43 5.91 -5.33
CA ASN A 67 13.96 4.60 -5.00
C ASN A 67 14.32 4.47 -3.50
N GLU A 68 15.49 3.90 -3.16
CA GLU A 68 15.99 3.84 -1.78
C GLU A 68 16.73 5.12 -1.41
N ILE A 69 16.34 5.70 -0.29
CA ILE A 69 17.04 6.82 0.34
C ILE A 69 17.41 6.39 1.76
N ARG A 70 18.67 6.58 2.14
CA ARG A 70 19.17 6.32 3.49
C ARG A 70 19.45 7.63 4.20
N GLY A 71 19.02 7.69 5.47
CA GLY A 71 19.17 8.87 6.32
C GLY A 71 17.90 9.73 6.35
N CYS A 72 17.43 10.03 7.55
CA CYS A 72 16.20 10.81 7.75
C CYS A 72 16.32 12.24 7.16
N ALA A 73 17.48 12.89 7.26
CA ALA A 73 17.73 14.20 6.66
C ALA A 73 17.64 14.17 5.14
N GLU A 74 18.21 13.16 4.49
CA GLU A 74 18.14 12.97 3.04
C GLU A 74 16.70 12.80 2.55
N VAL A 75 15.88 12.06 3.29
CA VAL A 75 14.44 11.92 2.98
C VAL A 75 13.73 13.27 3.11
N GLY A 76 14.04 14.03 4.15
CA GLY A 76 13.52 15.38 4.35
C GLY A 76 13.80 16.28 3.15
N GLN A 77 15.06 16.34 2.74
CA GLN A 77 15.54 17.24 1.69
C GLN A 77 15.12 16.82 0.28
N ARG A 78 15.17 15.51 -0.02
CA ARG A 78 14.91 15.01 -1.37
C ARG A 78 13.45 14.75 -1.67
N PHE A 79 12.63 14.47 -0.64
CA PHE A 79 11.22 14.14 -0.83
C PHE A 79 10.28 15.16 -0.16
N TRP A 80 10.31 15.31 1.17
CA TRP A 80 9.30 16.11 1.88
C TRP A 80 9.37 17.60 1.57
N GLN A 81 10.56 18.21 1.56
CA GLN A 81 10.70 19.63 1.28
C GLN A 81 10.23 19.99 -0.15
N PRO A 82 10.67 19.29 -1.24
CA PRO A 82 10.19 19.57 -2.58
C PRO A 82 8.68 19.34 -2.74
N LEU A 83 8.13 18.27 -2.19
CA LEU A 83 6.71 17.97 -2.27
C LEU A 83 5.88 19.07 -1.59
N ARG A 84 6.24 19.45 -0.38
CA ARG A 84 5.53 20.50 0.36
C ARG A 84 5.69 21.87 -0.26
N SER A 85 6.81 22.14 -0.92
CA SER A 85 7.00 23.35 -1.70
C SER A 85 6.08 23.43 -2.91
N SER A 86 5.72 22.29 -3.48
CA SER A 86 4.90 22.19 -4.69
C SER A 86 3.41 22.07 -4.40
N LEU A 87 3.05 21.34 -3.34
CA LEU A 87 1.69 21.19 -2.84
C LEU A 87 1.51 22.06 -1.59
N ALA A 88 1.10 23.32 -1.80
CA ALA A 88 0.90 24.25 -0.69
C ALA A 88 -0.26 23.82 0.21
N HIS A 89 -0.15 24.07 1.51
CA HIS A 89 -1.12 23.65 2.53
C HIS A 89 -1.41 22.15 2.51
N LEU A 90 -0.36 21.34 2.35
CA LEU A 90 -0.46 19.89 2.27
C LEU A 90 -1.16 19.31 3.50
N GLN A 91 -2.22 18.54 3.26
CA GLN A 91 -2.98 17.79 4.25
C GLN A 91 -2.93 16.31 3.93
N ARG A 92 -2.83 15.48 4.95
CA ARG A 92 -2.91 14.02 4.83
C ARG A 92 -4.35 13.56 5.14
N ARG A 93 -5.10 13.20 4.12
CA ARG A 93 -6.35 12.49 4.31
C ARG A 93 -6.08 11.00 4.40
N MET A 94 -6.27 10.43 5.57
CA MET A 94 -6.19 8.98 5.77
C MET A 94 -7.55 8.33 5.49
N ASP A 95 -7.52 7.21 4.79
CA ASP A 95 -8.67 6.35 4.51
C ASP A 95 -8.53 4.99 5.19
N ILE A 96 -7.29 4.49 5.32
CA ILE A 96 -6.92 3.32 6.14
C ILE A 96 -5.77 3.73 7.07
N PHE A 97 -5.86 3.30 8.33
CA PHE A 97 -4.80 3.41 9.32
C PHE A 97 -4.85 2.19 10.23
N MET A 98 -3.77 1.42 10.26
CA MET A 98 -3.69 0.17 11.03
C MET A 98 -2.26 -0.11 11.46
N ALA A 99 -2.06 -1.09 12.35
CA ALA A 99 -0.75 -1.57 12.74
C ALA A 99 -0.75 -3.10 12.95
N GLY A 100 0.41 -3.71 12.85
CA GLY A 100 0.56 -5.15 13.10
C GLY A 100 2.00 -5.57 13.21
N ASN A 101 2.22 -6.77 13.71
CA ASN A 101 3.50 -7.45 13.58
C ASN A 101 3.70 -7.90 12.14
N ASN A 102 4.93 -7.79 11.67
CA ASN A 102 5.27 -8.32 10.35
C ASN A 102 5.29 -9.86 10.38
N GLU A 103 4.52 -10.47 9.49
CA GLU A 103 4.39 -11.92 9.35
C GLU A 103 5.48 -12.55 8.45
N ILE A 104 6.38 -11.74 7.90
CA ILE A 104 7.46 -12.24 7.05
C ILE A 104 8.64 -12.67 7.92
N ALA A 105 8.98 -13.95 7.86
CA ALA A 105 10.09 -14.52 8.62
C ALA A 105 11.41 -13.80 8.33
N GLY A 106 12.16 -13.49 9.37
CA GLY A 106 13.42 -12.74 9.29
C GLY A 106 13.26 -11.22 9.08
N GLN A 107 12.01 -10.72 9.10
CA GLN A 107 11.66 -9.30 8.96
C GLN A 107 10.79 -8.79 10.12
N GLU A 108 10.94 -9.38 11.30
CA GLU A 108 10.11 -9.12 12.48
C GLU A 108 10.07 -7.64 12.85
N GLY A 109 9.02 -7.24 13.56
CA GLY A 109 8.81 -5.89 14.09
C GLY A 109 7.42 -5.37 13.82
N VAL A 110 7.08 -4.27 14.49
CA VAL A 110 5.80 -3.61 14.35
C VAL A 110 5.83 -2.61 13.21
N TRP A 111 4.85 -2.71 12.34
CA TRP A 111 4.65 -1.76 11.25
C TRP A 111 3.30 -1.07 11.40
N VAL A 112 3.32 0.25 11.19
CA VAL A 112 2.13 1.09 11.12
C VAL A 112 1.90 1.47 9.68
N VAL A 113 0.68 1.26 9.20
CA VAL A 113 0.31 1.46 7.80
C VAL A 113 -0.73 2.56 7.69
N SER A 114 -0.53 3.43 6.72
CA SER A 114 -1.50 4.49 6.36
C SER A 114 -1.68 4.54 4.85
N MET A 115 -2.92 4.60 4.42
CA MET A 115 -3.29 4.78 3.01
C MET A 115 -4.32 5.91 2.89
N GLY A 116 -4.26 6.66 1.81
CA GLY A 116 -5.18 7.75 1.51
C GLY A 116 -4.61 8.71 0.48
N HIS A 117 -4.78 10.01 0.72
CA HIS A 117 -4.34 11.05 -0.21
C HIS A 117 -3.56 12.15 0.52
N LEU A 118 -2.48 12.61 -0.09
CA LEU A 118 -1.87 13.88 0.22
C LEU A 118 -2.55 14.95 -0.65
N MET A 119 -3.25 15.88 -0.02
CA MET A 119 -4.02 16.93 -0.71
C MET A 119 -3.36 18.28 -0.50
N GLY A 120 -3.23 19.04 -1.56
CA GLY A 120 -2.67 20.40 -1.47
C GLY A 120 -2.94 21.21 -2.72
N LEU A 121 -2.75 22.53 -2.64
CA LEU A 121 -2.79 23.40 -3.81
C LEU A 121 -1.52 23.17 -4.63
N PHE A 122 -1.66 22.62 -5.83
CA PHE A 122 -0.54 22.34 -6.72
C PHE A 122 -0.18 23.60 -7.51
N ASP A 123 0.68 24.44 -6.94
CA ASP A 123 1.02 25.76 -7.45
C ASP A 123 2.47 25.90 -7.95
N LYS A 124 3.34 24.91 -7.70
CA LYS A 124 4.69 24.88 -8.26
C LYS A 124 4.98 23.50 -8.87
N PRO A 125 5.87 23.43 -9.88
CA PRO A 125 6.21 22.16 -10.52
C PRO A 125 6.79 21.16 -9.53
N TRP A 126 6.44 19.89 -9.70
CA TRP A 126 7.03 18.78 -8.97
C TRP A 126 7.41 17.64 -9.93
N LEU A 127 8.65 17.15 -9.86
CA LEU A 127 9.19 16.12 -10.77
C LEU A 127 8.97 16.42 -12.27
N GLY A 128 9.00 17.69 -12.65
CA GLY A 128 8.73 18.13 -14.03
C GLY A 128 7.25 18.15 -14.41
N ILE A 129 6.34 17.79 -13.52
CA ILE A 129 4.89 17.91 -13.71
C ILE A 129 4.49 19.39 -13.52
N PRO A 130 3.79 20.01 -14.49
CA PRO A 130 3.40 21.40 -14.38
C PRO A 130 2.32 21.60 -13.30
N PRO A 131 2.32 22.76 -12.60
CA PRO A 131 1.31 23.05 -11.60
C PRO A 131 -0.06 23.30 -12.26
N THR A 132 -1.12 22.96 -11.54
CA THR A 132 -2.50 23.16 -12.02
C THR A 132 -3.16 24.42 -11.48
N GLY A 133 -2.61 25.00 -10.41
CA GLY A 133 -3.28 26.04 -9.63
C GLY A 133 -4.57 25.59 -8.94
N LYS A 134 -4.77 24.28 -8.82
CA LYS A 134 -5.95 23.63 -8.20
C LYS A 134 -5.51 22.70 -7.09
N ILE A 135 -6.47 22.28 -6.26
CA ILE A 135 -6.25 21.18 -5.31
C ILE A 135 -5.94 19.92 -6.10
N ALA A 136 -4.83 19.28 -5.77
CA ALA A 136 -4.44 17.99 -6.29
C ALA A 136 -4.49 16.93 -5.18
N LEU A 137 -4.75 15.70 -5.58
CA LEU A 137 -4.86 14.52 -4.73
C LEU A 137 -3.76 13.54 -5.12
N LEU A 138 -2.67 13.51 -4.36
CA LEU A 138 -1.62 12.50 -4.54
C LEU A 138 -1.97 11.28 -3.69
N ARG A 139 -2.46 10.23 -4.32
CA ARG A 139 -2.76 8.95 -3.67
C ARG A 139 -1.48 8.33 -3.12
N TYR A 140 -1.52 7.85 -1.88
CA TYR A 140 -0.37 7.22 -1.23
C TYR A 140 -0.77 5.99 -0.41
N CYS A 141 0.20 5.10 -0.20
CA CYS A 141 0.21 4.11 0.86
C CYS A 141 1.61 4.06 1.48
N GLU A 142 1.67 4.08 2.81
CA GLU A 142 2.91 4.19 3.56
C GLU A 142 2.94 3.16 4.69
N PHE A 143 4.01 2.38 4.73
CA PHE A 143 4.35 1.41 5.77
C PHE A 143 5.52 1.96 6.57
N ASN A 144 5.38 2.09 7.88
CA ASN A 144 6.43 2.59 8.79
C ASN A 144 6.76 1.56 9.85
N LYS A 145 7.99 1.05 9.86
CA LYS A 145 8.52 0.20 10.93
C LYS A 145 8.89 1.07 12.12
N VAL A 146 8.34 0.75 13.30
CA VAL A 146 8.63 1.48 14.52
C VAL A 146 9.42 0.58 15.47
N GLU A 147 10.60 1.04 15.86
CA GLU A 147 11.49 0.35 16.78
C GLU A 147 12.09 1.37 17.76
N ASN A 148 12.12 1.05 19.05
CA ASN A 148 12.68 1.90 20.10
C ASN A 148 12.14 3.34 20.09
N GLY A 149 10.86 3.52 19.76
CA GLY A 149 10.22 4.83 19.75
C GLY A 149 10.51 5.69 18.51
N MET A 150 11.14 5.14 17.48
CA MET A 150 11.46 5.84 16.24
C MET A 150 11.05 5.03 15.01
N ILE A 151 10.79 5.72 13.89
CA ILE A 151 10.59 5.12 12.57
C ILE A 151 11.96 4.76 12.00
N THR A 152 12.23 3.46 11.82
CA THR A 152 13.53 2.95 11.36
C THR A 152 13.52 2.57 9.88
N GLN A 153 12.37 2.17 9.36
CA GLN A 153 12.18 1.91 7.94
C GLN A 153 10.83 2.47 7.48
N SER A 154 10.77 2.92 6.24
CA SER A 154 9.53 3.27 5.58
C SER A 154 9.50 2.74 4.15
N ALA A 155 8.29 2.37 3.69
CA ALA A 155 8.00 2.20 2.27
C ALA A 155 6.79 3.07 1.95
N MET A 156 6.97 4.10 1.14
CA MET A 156 5.92 5.04 0.78
C MET A 156 5.73 5.08 -0.73
N PHE A 157 4.62 4.56 -1.19
CA PHE A 157 4.26 4.50 -2.59
C PHE A 157 3.16 5.50 -2.90
N PHE A 158 3.27 6.17 -4.04
CA PHE A 158 2.32 7.18 -4.47
C PHE A 158 2.10 7.12 -5.98
N ASP A 159 0.88 7.45 -6.39
CA ASP A 159 0.47 7.37 -7.80
C ASP A 159 0.85 8.67 -8.54
N ILE A 160 2.13 8.81 -8.92
CA ILE A 160 2.65 9.94 -9.69
C ILE A 160 1.93 10.04 -11.06
N PRO A 161 1.69 8.95 -11.80
CA PRO A 161 0.91 9.01 -13.04
C PRO A 161 -0.49 9.62 -12.86
N HIS A 162 -1.15 9.37 -11.74
CA HIS A 162 -2.44 9.99 -11.43
C HIS A 162 -2.31 11.51 -11.23
N LEU A 163 -1.24 11.98 -10.58
CA LEU A 163 -0.95 13.43 -10.48
C LEU A 163 -0.68 14.04 -11.86
N MET A 164 0.04 13.33 -12.75
CA MET A 164 0.23 13.75 -14.14
C MET A 164 -1.10 13.93 -14.87
N MET A 165 -2.03 12.98 -14.72
CA MET A 165 -3.35 13.06 -15.35
C MET A 165 -4.17 14.23 -14.81
N GLN A 166 -4.09 14.56 -13.53
CA GLN A 166 -4.70 15.76 -12.95
C GLN A 166 -4.11 17.04 -13.53
N ALA A 167 -2.84 17.00 -13.96
CA ALA A 167 -2.17 18.10 -14.63
C ALA A 167 -2.41 18.13 -16.17
N GLY A 168 -3.29 17.27 -16.69
CA GLY A 168 -3.63 17.20 -18.12
C GLY A 168 -2.65 16.40 -18.97
N LEU A 169 -1.67 15.73 -18.35
CA LEU A 169 -0.74 14.85 -19.06
C LEU A 169 -1.31 13.44 -19.20
N GLN A 170 -0.92 12.74 -20.24
CA GLN A 170 -1.34 11.35 -20.51
C GLN A 170 -0.10 10.44 -20.53
N PRO A 171 0.37 9.96 -19.35
CA PRO A 171 1.60 9.17 -19.27
C PRO A 171 1.47 7.78 -19.91
N PHE A 172 0.26 7.25 -20.00
CA PHE A 172 -0.07 5.93 -20.53
C PHE A 172 -1.18 6.02 -21.60
N PRO A 173 -1.39 4.96 -22.40
CA PRO A 173 -2.58 4.82 -23.22
C PRO A 173 -3.87 4.89 -22.40
N PRO A 174 -5.05 5.03 -23.05
CA PRO A 174 -6.34 4.99 -22.35
C PRO A 174 -6.47 3.75 -21.46
N GLN A 175 -7.00 3.95 -20.26
CA GLN A 175 -7.18 2.88 -19.27
C GLN A 175 -8.16 1.81 -19.76
N THR A 176 -7.89 0.56 -19.39
CA THR A 176 -8.78 -0.58 -19.67
C THR A 176 -9.99 -0.63 -18.74
N ALA A 177 -9.89 0.01 -17.57
CA ALA A 177 -10.91 0.01 -16.53
C ALA A 177 -11.40 1.44 -16.23
N ALA A 178 -12.30 1.60 -15.25
CA ALA A 178 -12.90 2.88 -14.93
C ALA A 178 -11.88 3.89 -14.40
N HIS A 179 -11.95 5.13 -14.89
CA HIS A 179 -11.17 6.26 -14.37
C HIS A 179 -11.95 6.93 -13.25
N LEU A 180 -11.59 6.64 -12.00
CA LEU A 180 -12.25 7.14 -10.82
C LEU A 180 -11.23 7.73 -9.84
N VAL A 181 -11.68 8.71 -9.05
CA VAL A 181 -11.01 9.03 -7.77
C VAL A 181 -11.11 7.77 -6.93
N GLN A 182 -9.99 7.32 -6.37
CA GLN A 182 -9.97 6.09 -5.61
C GLN A 182 -10.34 6.38 -4.14
N PRO A 183 -11.56 6.08 -3.72
CA PRO A 183 -12.01 6.32 -2.36
C PRO A 183 -11.37 5.34 -1.39
N GLY A 184 -11.49 5.64 -0.12
CA GLY A 184 -11.24 4.69 0.95
C GLY A 184 -12.29 3.57 0.98
N PRO A 185 -12.28 2.74 2.05
CA PRO A 185 -13.22 1.63 2.19
C PRO A 185 -14.67 2.09 2.08
N MET A 186 -15.47 1.34 1.36
CA MET A 186 -16.93 1.59 1.21
C MET A 186 -17.65 1.58 2.55
N THR A 187 -17.10 0.88 3.53
CA THR A 187 -17.65 0.81 4.90
C THR A 187 -17.26 1.99 5.78
N HIS A 188 -16.35 2.88 5.34
CA HIS A 188 -15.84 4.03 6.09
C HIS A 188 -15.25 3.69 7.48
N ASN A 189 -14.74 2.47 7.69
CA ASN A 189 -14.22 1.98 8.97
C ASN A 189 -12.74 1.60 8.94
N GLY A 190 -11.96 2.13 7.99
CA GLY A 190 -10.54 1.79 7.83
C GLY A 190 -9.59 2.50 8.81
N LEU A 191 -10.06 3.45 9.62
CA LEU A 191 -9.23 4.18 10.58
C LEU A 191 -9.22 3.47 11.95
N LEU A 192 -8.36 2.47 12.09
CA LEU A 192 -8.24 1.64 13.29
C LEU A 192 -7.35 2.34 14.33
N PHE A 193 -7.80 3.46 14.87
CA PHE A 193 -7.04 4.19 15.90
C PHE A 193 -6.99 3.44 17.23
N GLU A 194 -8.06 2.71 17.56
CA GLU A 194 -8.17 1.91 18.76
C GLU A 194 -7.68 0.47 18.51
N ALA A 195 -7.38 -0.25 19.60
CA ALA A 195 -7.00 -1.66 19.51
C ALA A 195 -8.15 -2.51 18.95
N GLN A 196 -7.81 -3.43 18.05
CA GLN A 196 -8.75 -4.35 17.42
C GLN A 196 -8.61 -5.75 18.01
N ASP A 197 -9.61 -6.59 17.77
CA ASP A 197 -9.53 -8.00 18.08
C ASP A 197 -8.42 -8.67 17.27
N SER A 198 -7.47 -9.29 17.96
CA SER A 198 -6.33 -9.97 17.33
C SER A 198 -6.75 -11.14 16.45
N VAL A 199 -7.85 -11.82 16.79
CA VAL A 199 -8.39 -12.93 15.99
C VAL A 199 -8.84 -12.46 14.62
N GLU A 200 -9.49 -11.29 14.53
CA GLU A 200 -9.92 -10.73 13.25
C GLU A 200 -8.72 -10.32 12.37
N GLY A 201 -7.67 -9.76 12.98
CA GLY A 201 -6.41 -9.47 12.26
C GLY A 201 -5.75 -10.74 11.72
N GLN A 202 -5.70 -11.81 12.51
CA GLN A 202 -5.17 -13.10 12.08
C GLN A 202 -5.97 -13.68 10.91
N ARG A 203 -7.31 -13.71 11.00
CA ARG A 203 -8.20 -14.17 9.91
C ARG A 203 -7.98 -13.37 8.62
N THR A 204 -7.76 -12.07 8.74
CA THR A 204 -7.47 -11.21 7.57
C THR A 204 -6.13 -11.56 6.95
N ASN A 205 -5.11 -11.79 7.78
CA ASN A 205 -3.79 -12.21 7.30
C ASN A 205 -3.83 -13.59 6.61
N GLU A 206 -4.57 -14.54 7.19
CA GLU A 206 -4.80 -15.88 6.60
C GLU A 206 -5.51 -15.79 5.24
N ALA A 207 -6.53 -14.94 5.10
CA ALA A 207 -7.21 -14.72 3.82
C ALA A 207 -6.29 -14.12 2.75
N ILE A 208 -5.43 -13.17 3.12
CA ILE A 208 -4.43 -12.59 2.22
C ILE A 208 -3.39 -13.65 1.83
N GLU A 209 -2.91 -14.44 2.79
CA GLU A 209 -1.94 -15.52 2.51
C GLU A 209 -2.52 -16.60 1.60
N PHE A 210 -3.77 -17.00 1.84
CA PHE A 210 -4.47 -17.94 0.98
C PHE A 210 -4.55 -17.44 -0.45
N MET A 211 -4.98 -16.18 -0.65
CA MET A 211 -5.03 -15.52 -1.96
C MET A 211 -3.65 -15.51 -2.65
N ILE A 212 -2.59 -15.11 -1.93
CA ILE A 212 -1.22 -15.06 -2.47
C ILE A 212 -0.78 -16.45 -2.93
N ASN A 213 -1.02 -17.48 -2.14
CA ASN A 213 -0.63 -18.86 -2.46
C ASN A 213 -1.41 -19.41 -3.65
N ASP A 214 -2.68 -19.04 -3.78
CA ASP A 214 -3.54 -19.45 -4.88
C ASP A 214 -3.07 -18.81 -6.21
N ILE A 215 -2.86 -17.49 -6.25
CA ILE A 215 -2.39 -16.80 -7.45
C ILE A 215 -0.92 -17.12 -7.82
N LYS A 216 -0.10 -17.64 -6.91
CA LYS A 216 1.28 -18.06 -7.22
C LYS A 216 1.33 -19.11 -8.31
N THR A 217 0.34 -19.98 -8.40
CA THR A 217 0.29 -21.02 -9.41
C THR A 217 0.12 -20.49 -10.82
N TRP A 218 -0.42 -19.27 -10.96
CA TRP A 218 -0.67 -18.55 -12.21
C TRP A 218 -1.15 -19.50 -13.32
N ARG A 219 -2.26 -20.15 -13.05
CA ARG A 219 -2.90 -21.03 -14.01
C ARG A 219 -3.47 -20.15 -15.11
N ASN A 220 -2.96 -20.26 -16.32
CA ASN A 220 -3.35 -19.39 -17.44
C ASN A 220 -4.74 -19.76 -18.04
N GLY A 221 -5.67 -20.24 -17.21
CA GLY A 221 -6.99 -20.69 -17.64
C GLY A 221 -6.99 -22.06 -18.33
N GLU A 222 -5.83 -22.75 -18.39
CA GLU A 222 -5.72 -24.08 -19.03
C GLU A 222 -6.39 -25.18 -18.21
N GLU A 223 -6.40 -25.04 -16.88
CA GLU A 223 -6.99 -26.03 -15.96
C GLU A 223 -8.34 -25.59 -15.40
N GLU A 224 -8.56 -24.28 -15.27
CA GLU A 224 -9.74 -23.68 -14.64
C GLU A 224 -9.98 -22.28 -15.19
N PRO A 225 -11.23 -21.83 -15.42
CA PRO A 225 -11.51 -20.45 -15.77
C PRO A 225 -10.99 -19.48 -14.70
N LEU A 226 -10.35 -18.37 -15.12
CA LEU A 226 -9.78 -17.39 -14.22
C LEU A 226 -10.80 -16.83 -13.19
N VAL A 227 -12.06 -16.68 -13.61
CA VAL A 227 -13.15 -16.24 -12.71
C VAL A 227 -13.38 -17.23 -11.57
N ASP A 228 -13.30 -18.55 -11.84
CA ASP A 228 -13.51 -19.58 -10.82
C ASP A 228 -12.30 -19.66 -9.86
N GLU A 229 -11.08 -19.46 -10.35
CA GLU A 229 -9.88 -19.27 -9.52
C GLU A 229 -10.07 -18.10 -8.55
N LEU A 230 -10.49 -16.93 -9.06
CA LEU A 230 -10.68 -15.72 -8.25
C LEU A 230 -11.78 -15.88 -7.19
N ARG A 231 -12.85 -16.62 -7.47
CA ARG A 231 -13.95 -16.88 -6.53
C ARG A 231 -13.53 -17.57 -5.25
N ARG A 232 -12.40 -18.24 -5.22
CA ARG A 232 -11.91 -18.89 -3.99
C ARG A 232 -11.51 -17.87 -2.94
N SER A 233 -10.92 -16.74 -3.36
CA SER A 233 -10.34 -15.73 -2.47
C SER A 233 -11.19 -14.46 -2.36
N TRP A 234 -12.05 -14.17 -3.35
CA TRP A 234 -12.75 -12.90 -3.49
C TRP A 234 -14.27 -13.04 -3.42
N ASN A 235 -14.92 -12.01 -2.88
CA ASN A 235 -16.37 -11.85 -3.01
C ASN A 235 -16.74 -11.47 -4.45
N GLU A 236 -17.93 -11.88 -4.91
CA GLU A 236 -18.38 -11.66 -6.31
C GLU A 236 -18.40 -10.17 -6.70
N ASP A 237 -18.78 -9.29 -5.78
CA ASP A 237 -18.92 -7.85 -5.95
C ASP A 237 -17.64 -7.08 -5.55
N MET A 238 -16.49 -7.74 -5.52
CA MET A 238 -15.23 -7.13 -5.14
C MET A 238 -14.91 -5.89 -5.96
N ILE A 239 -14.18 -4.97 -5.35
CA ILE A 239 -13.66 -3.78 -6.01
C ILE A 239 -12.13 -3.81 -5.97
N TRP A 240 -11.50 -3.64 -7.12
CA TRP A 240 -10.06 -3.49 -7.25
C TRP A 240 -9.71 -2.07 -7.70
N TRP A 241 -9.06 -1.33 -6.82
CA TRP A 241 -8.63 0.04 -7.05
C TRP A 241 -7.20 0.07 -7.60
N GLY A 242 -7.08 -0.12 -8.90
CA GLY A 242 -5.81 -0.10 -9.62
C GLY A 242 -5.20 1.30 -9.76
N PRO A 243 -3.89 1.41 -10.06
CA PRO A 243 -3.23 2.70 -10.29
C PRO A 243 -3.66 3.33 -11.61
N ALA A 244 -3.31 4.61 -11.80
CA ALA A 244 -3.46 5.30 -13.07
C ALA A 244 -2.79 4.52 -14.21
N GLY A 245 -3.44 4.48 -15.35
CA GLY A 245 -3.07 3.66 -16.51
C GLY A 245 -3.80 2.32 -16.57
N ILE A 246 -4.31 1.79 -15.44
CA ILE A 246 -5.15 0.60 -15.38
C ILE A 246 -6.58 0.99 -14.97
N GLY A 247 -6.74 1.68 -13.84
CA GLY A 247 -8.01 2.12 -13.30
C GLY A 247 -8.70 1.09 -12.41
N ALA A 248 -9.93 1.39 -11.97
CA ALA A 248 -10.70 0.55 -11.06
C ALA A 248 -11.58 -0.47 -11.80
N THR A 249 -11.68 -1.67 -11.24
CA THR A 249 -12.57 -2.72 -11.73
C THR A 249 -13.59 -3.12 -10.66
N TYR A 250 -14.77 -3.47 -11.09
CA TYR A 250 -15.88 -3.92 -10.23
C TYR A 250 -16.27 -5.32 -10.65
N THR A 251 -16.55 -6.18 -9.69
CA THR A 251 -16.82 -7.61 -9.81
C THR A 251 -15.63 -8.44 -10.26
N ILE A 252 -15.67 -9.72 -9.93
CA ILE A 252 -14.64 -10.70 -10.33
C ILE A 252 -14.49 -10.77 -11.84
N GLU A 253 -15.60 -10.77 -12.58
CA GLU A 253 -15.60 -10.87 -14.04
C GLU A 253 -14.90 -9.69 -14.70
N ARG A 254 -15.15 -8.46 -14.22
CA ARG A 254 -14.50 -7.27 -14.74
C ARG A 254 -13.04 -7.20 -14.35
N TYR A 255 -12.71 -7.60 -13.13
CA TYR A 255 -11.31 -7.73 -12.70
C TYR A 255 -10.55 -8.72 -13.58
N ALA A 256 -11.13 -9.89 -13.86
CA ALA A 256 -10.53 -10.89 -14.75
C ALA A 256 -10.30 -10.34 -16.15
N GLN A 257 -11.31 -9.64 -16.73
CA GLN A 257 -11.25 -9.13 -18.11
C GLN A 257 -10.36 -7.89 -18.28
N GLN A 258 -10.37 -6.98 -17.30
CA GLN A 258 -9.76 -5.65 -17.45
C GLN A 258 -8.36 -5.56 -16.80
N HIS A 259 -8.02 -6.46 -15.89
CA HIS A 259 -6.72 -6.46 -15.26
C HIS A 259 -6.04 -7.83 -15.19
N SER A 260 -6.60 -8.80 -14.48
CA SER A 260 -5.88 -10.05 -14.17
C SER A 260 -5.52 -10.85 -15.41
N GLY A 261 -6.43 -10.99 -16.36
CA GLY A 261 -6.17 -11.65 -17.65
C GLY A 261 -5.10 -10.91 -18.48
N PRO A 262 -5.32 -9.62 -18.83
CA PRO A 262 -4.32 -8.83 -19.56
C PRO A 262 -2.96 -8.77 -18.89
N PHE A 263 -2.91 -8.75 -17.56
CA PHE A 263 -1.66 -8.78 -16.81
C PHE A 263 -0.93 -10.12 -17.00
N ARG A 264 -1.65 -11.24 -16.90
CA ARG A 264 -1.08 -12.58 -17.08
C ARG A 264 -0.58 -12.81 -18.52
N GLU A 265 -1.30 -12.31 -19.51
CA GLU A 265 -0.94 -12.39 -20.92
C GLU A 265 0.22 -11.46 -21.29
N GLY A 266 0.30 -10.31 -20.62
CA GLY A 266 1.30 -9.27 -20.90
C GLY A 266 2.71 -9.60 -20.42
N PHE A 267 2.91 -10.68 -19.65
CA PHE A 267 4.22 -11.02 -19.06
C PHE A 267 4.54 -12.50 -19.12
N LYS A 268 5.83 -12.79 -19.31
CA LYS A 268 6.43 -14.13 -19.24
C LYS A 268 7.53 -14.17 -18.15
N ASN A 269 8.09 -15.35 -17.90
CA ASN A 269 9.23 -15.58 -17.01
C ASN A 269 9.03 -14.98 -15.60
N ARG A 270 7.81 -15.16 -15.06
CA ARG A 270 7.47 -14.61 -13.75
C ARG A 270 8.23 -15.30 -12.63
N THR A 271 8.90 -14.50 -11.81
CA THR A 271 9.47 -14.93 -10.53
C THR A 271 8.80 -14.18 -9.40
N PHE A 272 8.23 -14.91 -8.43
CA PHE A 272 7.75 -14.33 -7.19
C PHE A 272 8.95 -14.15 -6.24
N ASN A 273 9.30 -12.90 -5.95
CA ASN A 273 10.44 -12.56 -5.11
C ASN A 273 10.08 -12.40 -3.63
N GLY A 274 8.78 -12.38 -3.31
CA GLY A 274 8.28 -12.30 -1.94
C GLY A 274 7.94 -10.89 -1.48
N HIS A 275 7.66 -10.80 -0.18
CA HIS A 275 7.32 -9.54 0.49
C HIS A 275 8.37 -9.22 1.55
N LEU A 276 8.58 -7.94 1.83
CA LEU A 276 9.37 -7.45 2.96
C LEU A 276 8.51 -7.24 4.20
N CYS A 277 7.23 -6.95 3.99
CA CYS A 277 6.27 -6.78 5.09
C CYS A 277 4.90 -7.29 4.67
N ARG A 278 4.22 -7.98 5.60
CA ARG A 278 2.80 -8.32 5.55
C ARG A 278 2.23 -8.17 6.95
N VAL A 279 1.21 -7.34 7.09
CA VAL A 279 0.54 -7.03 8.37
C VAL A 279 -0.96 -6.99 8.20
N ALA A 280 -1.68 -7.28 9.29
CA ALA A 280 -3.13 -7.13 9.34
C ALA A 280 -3.58 -6.69 10.74
N GLU A 281 -4.69 -5.94 10.80
CA GLU A 281 -5.40 -5.55 12.00
C GLU A 281 -6.90 -5.46 11.70
N GLY A 282 -7.73 -6.11 12.51
CA GLY A 282 -9.17 -6.18 12.25
C GLY A 282 -9.46 -6.75 10.86
N HIS A 283 -10.28 -6.07 10.08
CA HIS A 283 -10.67 -6.48 8.74
C HIS A 283 -9.73 -5.97 7.63
N PHE A 284 -8.66 -5.27 7.98
CA PHE A 284 -7.71 -4.68 7.02
C PHE A 284 -6.35 -5.34 7.11
N GLY A 285 -5.70 -5.47 5.98
CA GLY A 285 -4.34 -5.99 5.90
C GLY A 285 -3.67 -5.56 4.61
N GLY A 286 -2.38 -5.82 4.52
CA GLY A 286 -1.63 -5.48 3.32
C GLY A 286 -0.18 -5.93 3.38
N PHE A 287 0.50 -5.76 2.27
CA PHE A 287 1.90 -6.10 2.14
C PHE A 287 2.64 -5.16 1.18
N PHE A 288 3.96 -5.18 1.24
CA PHE A 288 4.78 -4.65 0.17
C PHE A 288 6.00 -5.54 -0.11
N GLY A 289 6.49 -5.46 -1.33
CA GLY A 289 7.74 -6.10 -1.76
C GLY A 289 8.64 -5.14 -2.53
N TRP A 290 9.92 -5.48 -2.61
CA TRP A 290 10.93 -4.60 -3.21
C TRP A 290 12.03 -5.41 -3.91
N PRO A 291 11.73 -5.99 -5.09
CA PRO A 291 10.42 -6.11 -5.75
C PRO A 291 9.58 -7.28 -5.22
N ASN A 292 8.28 -7.28 -5.54
CA ASN A 292 7.40 -8.44 -5.32
C ASN A 292 7.59 -9.50 -6.41
N LEU A 293 7.69 -9.02 -7.66
CA LEU A 293 7.77 -9.84 -8.85
C LEU A 293 8.91 -9.38 -9.74
N ILE A 294 9.47 -10.32 -10.48
CA ILE A 294 10.32 -10.05 -11.64
C ILE A 294 9.60 -10.61 -12.85
N LEU A 295 9.41 -9.78 -13.89
CA LEU A 295 8.57 -10.06 -15.04
C LEU A 295 9.25 -9.62 -16.33
N THR A 296 9.02 -10.36 -17.42
CA THR A 296 9.48 -9.98 -18.77
C THR A 296 8.28 -9.66 -19.65
N PRO A 297 8.14 -8.45 -20.23
CA PRO A 297 7.01 -8.09 -21.07
C PRO A 297 6.91 -8.94 -22.32
N THR A 298 5.70 -9.43 -22.63
CA THR A 298 5.37 -10.07 -23.92
C THR A 298 4.83 -9.09 -24.94
N GLY A 299 4.48 -7.88 -24.49
CA GLY A 299 3.85 -6.82 -25.28
C GLY A 299 2.36 -6.70 -25.00
N GLY A 300 1.81 -5.51 -25.23
CA GLY A 300 0.39 -5.22 -25.15
C GLY A 300 -0.09 -4.65 -23.84
N PHE A 301 0.39 -5.12 -22.68
CA PHE A 301 -0.02 -4.60 -21.38
C PHE A 301 0.30 -3.11 -21.27
N MET A 302 -0.72 -2.27 -21.09
CA MET A 302 -0.63 -0.80 -21.05
C MET A 302 0.12 -0.18 -22.24
N GLY A 303 0.09 -0.82 -23.41
CA GLY A 303 0.83 -0.41 -24.60
C GLY A 303 2.35 -0.65 -24.53
N MET A 304 2.83 -1.40 -23.56
CA MET A 304 4.25 -1.76 -23.42
C MET A 304 4.68 -2.68 -24.57
N PRO A 305 5.79 -2.42 -25.25
CA PRO A 305 6.31 -3.34 -26.27
C PRO A 305 6.84 -4.63 -25.62
N ALA A 306 6.90 -5.69 -26.42
CA ALA A 306 7.60 -6.91 -26.03
C ALA A 306 9.08 -6.61 -25.78
N SER A 307 9.66 -7.30 -24.80
CA SER A 307 11.07 -7.15 -24.42
C SER A 307 11.63 -8.50 -23.97
N GLU A 308 12.94 -8.63 -24.01
CA GLU A 308 13.67 -9.74 -23.37
C GLU A 308 14.33 -9.31 -22.06
N THR A 309 14.17 -8.04 -21.67
CA THR A 309 14.72 -7.50 -20.43
C THR A 309 13.75 -7.73 -19.28
N PRO A 310 14.11 -8.49 -18.24
CA PRO A 310 13.29 -8.60 -17.04
C PRO A 310 13.23 -7.26 -16.30
N GLY A 311 12.09 -6.99 -15.68
CA GLY A 311 11.90 -5.79 -14.86
C GLY A 311 11.37 -6.13 -13.48
N ASP A 312 11.77 -5.33 -12.50
CA ASP A 312 11.34 -5.41 -11.11
C ASP A 312 9.98 -4.73 -10.95
N MET A 313 8.99 -5.47 -10.49
CA MET A 313 7.69 -4.90 -10.16
C MET A 313 7.56 -4.74 -8.64
N ARG A 314 7.61 -3.49 -8.19
CA ARG A 314 7.47 -3.09 -6.80
C ARG A 314 6.02 -2.75 -6.53
N VAL A 315 5.44 -3.35 -5.52
CA VAL A 315 4.00 -3.24 -5.23
C VAL A 315 3.77 -3.03 -3.75
N ILE A 316 2.81 -2.18 -3.42
CA ILE A 316 2.06 -2.19 -2.17
C ILE A 316 0.62 -2.61 -2.49
N ASP A 317 0.10 -3.54 -1.70
CA ASP A 317 -1.29 -3.99 -1.76
C ASP A 317 -1.95 -3.84 -0.39
N MET A 318 -3.15 -3.25 -0.37
CA MET A 318 -4.01 -3.14 0.79
C MET A 318 -5.34 -3.85 0.51
N TYR A 319 -5.87 -4.51 1.52
CA TYR A 319 -7.08 -5.32 1.41
C TYR A 319 -8.06 -5.02 2.53
N ARG A 320 -9.36 -5.17 2.22
CA ARG A 320 -10.41 -5.35 3.21
C ARG A 320 -11.04 -6.74 3.05
N ARG A 321 -11.17 -7.43 4.17
CA ARG A 321 -11.88 -8.71 4.27
C ARG A 321 -13.33 -8.46 4.69
N ASP A 322 -14.24 -9.25 4.14
CA ASP A 322 -15.63 -9.34 4.59
C ASP A 322 -16.04 -10.81 4.66
N GLY A 323 -16.50 -11.26 5.83
CA GLY A 323 -16.62 -12.69 6.11
C GLY A 323 -15.27 -13.40 6.02
N ASP A 324 -15.16 -14.39 5.16
CA ASP A 324 -13.94 -15.18 4.97
C ASP A 324 -13.20 -14.86 3.66
N LYS A 325 -13.66 -13.85 2.91
CA LYS A 325 -13.09 -13.45 1.61
C LYS A 325 -12.66 -12.01 1.57
N LEU A 326 -11.75 -11.70 0.66
CA LEU A 326 -11.38 -10.35 0.32
C LEU A 326 -12.47 -9.69 -0.52
N THR A 327 -12.67 -8.39 -0.32
CA THR A 327 -13.77 -7.67 -0.98
C THR A 327 -13.34 -6.33 -1.58
N GLU A 328 -12.33 -5.68 -1.03
CA GLU A 328 -11.73 -4.48 -1.62
C GLU A 328 -10.20 -4.62 -1.61
N ASN A 329 -9.58 -4.13 -2.68
CA ASN A 329 -8.14 -4.08 -2.81
C ASN A 329 -7.71 -2.72 -3.37
N TRP A 330 -6.71 -2.11 -2.75
CA TRP A 330 -6.04 -0.89 -3.22
C TRP A 330 -4.59 -1.24 -3.54
N ILE A 331 -4.23 -1.17 -4.81
CA ILE A 331 -2.88 -1.49 -5.24
C ILE A 331 -2.11 -0.25 -5.69
N PHE A 332 -0.82 -0.25 -5.40
CA PHE A 332 0.17 0.73 -5.83
C PHE A 332 1.31 0.00 -6.53
N ILE A 333 1.46 0.21 -7.82
CA ILE A 333 2.50 -0.42 -8.64
C ILE A 333 3.47 0.66 -9.10
N ASP A 334 4.76 0.48 -8.88
CA ASP A 334 5.80 1.41 -9.38
C ASP A 334 5.98 1.25 -10.89
N LEU A 335 4.96 1.66 -11.64
CA LEU A 335 4.94 1.58 -13.09
C LEU A 335 6.05 2.42 -13.72
N LEU A 336 6.37 3.58 -13.13
CA LEU A 336 7.45 4.45 -13.62
C LEU A 336 8.80 3.73 -13.56
N HIS A 337 9.08 3.01 -12.47
CA HIS A 337 10.30 2.20 -12.34
C HIS A 337 10.31 1.08 -13.39
N PHE A 338 9.22 0.32 -13.50
CA PHE A 338 9.13 -0.82 -14.41
C PHE A 338 9.33 -0.38 -15.88
N TRP A 339 8.66 0.71 -16.29
CA TRP A 339 8.82 1.28 -17.63
C TRP A 339 10.25 1.80 -17.88
N ASN A 340 10.85 2.43 -16.86
CA ASN A 340 12.24 2.91 -16.94
C ASN A 340 13.23 1.74 -17.17
N MET A 341 13.00 0.60 -16.51
CA MET A 341 13.80 -0.62 -16.75
C MET A 341 13.63 -1.16 -18.17
N GLN A 342 12.53 -0.87 -18.84
CA GLN A 342 12.27 -1.20 -20.25
C GLN A 342 12.79 -0.12 -21.22
N GLY A 343 13.55 0.86 -20.73
CA GLY A 343 14.14 1.94 -21.54
C GLY A 343 13.18 3.09 -21.84
N VAL A 344 12.04 3.18 -21.16
CA VAL A 344 11.04 4.24 -21.35
C VAL A 344 10.92 5.10 -20.09
N ASP A 345 11.63 6.23 -20.07
CA ASP A 345 11.53 7.23 -19.00
C ASP A 345 10.29 8.10 -19.17
N ILE A 346 9.21 7.71 -18.50
CA ILE A 346 7.92 8.42 -18.54
C ILE A 346 8.04 9.83 -17.96
N LEU A 347 8.81 10.03 -16.87
CA LEU A 347 8.97 11.35 -16.24
C LEU A 347 9.62 12.34 -17.21
N THR A 348 10.75 11.99 -17.79
CA THR A 348 11.45 12.83 -18.77
C THR A 348 10.57 13.11 -20.00
N ARG A 349 9.88 12.07 -20.52
CA ARG A 349 8.97 12.21 -21.65
C ARG A 349 7.84 13.21 -21.38
N MET A 350 7.18 13.12 -20.22
CA MET A 350 6.09 14.02 -19.87
C MET A 350 6.59 15.44 -19.60
N ALA A 351 7.77 15.60 -19.01
CA ALA A 351 8.38 16.93 -18.81
C ALA A 351 8.74 17.62 -20.15
N GLN A 352 9.06 16.87 -21.20
CA GLN A 352 9.28 17.42 -22.54
C GLN A 352 7.98 17.88 -23.20
N VAL A 353 6.92 17.07 -23.11
CA VAL A 353 5.60 17.42 -23.67
C VAL A 353 5.01 18.66 -22.98
N SER A 354 5.22 18.82 -21.69
CA SER A 354 4.70 19.98 -20.94
C SER A 354 5.39 21.31 -21.21
N ARG A 355 6.54 21.28 -21.91
CA ARG A 355 7.30 22.51 -22.28
C ARG A 355 6.91 23.04 -23.67
N SER A 356 6.18 22.27 -24.43
CA SER A 356 5.69 22.66 -25.76
C SER A 356 4.31 23.33 -25.70
#